data_9882dc49dcda2e586f85cf3d79262228
#
_entry.id   9882dc49dcda2e586f85cf3d79262228
#
_cell.length_a   1.000
_cell.length_b   1.000
_cell.length_c   1.000
_cell.angle_alpha   90.00
_cell.angle_beta   90.00
_cell.angle_gamma   90.00
#
_symmetry.space_group_name_H-M   'P 1'
#
loop_
_entity.id
_entity.type
_entity.pdbx_description
1 polymer ?
#
loop_
_entity_poly.entity_id
_entity_poly.type
_entity_poly.pdbx_seq_one_letter_code
_entity_poly.pdbx_strand_id
1 'polypeptide(L)'
;MKKIYLQRMVQHGLTCYMGKADPRDLVRVAKKIEMGDTQDAQRPLNKKRVKDIAKYIAAPNGILPTTLTLATSDNSKFEVKPCTELENTYFIEFPTTEEEFRQYHNAIDVMDGQHRLYSFADDLRVISDDEDYEMGFTLYIRPSLQTRRWIFTTCNDKQEKVSGNLLMWFREQLGLLEPDEEAFYALVQKLNNDAPLKGHIIMSAEKVKNGVKAKEIIAIFKQAKINDMLVGGRTLSSDEKFDIIRKYLFAWEKVVGFSFQTSGKEAGAAIKIAGLRYMLFLLPSIWERAISSRIKSKDFEDFCMDTLKRMISSFGVAREEFFTCENHKMFFRERSATQNFAKTSIGHIQRVATENFNPFG
;
A
#
# COMPACT_ATOMS: atom_id res chain seq x y z
N MET A 1 -42.79 -8.31 -2.23
CA MET A 1 -41.74 -8.59 -3.24
C MET A 1 -41.63 -7.45 -4.23
N LYS A 2 -40.38 -7.01 -4.57
CA LYS A 2 -40.09 -6.07 -5.65
C LYS A 2 -39.41 -6.79 -6.81
N LYS A 3 -39.52 -6.25 -8.04
CA LYS A 3 -38.79 -6.79 -9.20
C LYS A 3 -37.40 -6.18 -9.25
N ILE A 4 -36.36 -7.01 -9.34
CA ILE A 4 -35.01 -6.58 -9.72
C ILE A 4 -34.81 -7.04 -11.17
N TYR A 5 -34.64 -6.07 -12.07
CA TYR A 5 -34.43 -6.33 -13.48
C TYR A 5 -32.99 -6.78 -13.76
N LEU A 6 -32.86 -7.71 -14.69
CA LEU A 6 -31.60 -8.39 -14.99
C LEU A 6 -31.36 -8.43 -16.50
N GLN A 7 -30.11 -8.28 -16.90
CA GLN A 7 -29.66 -8.51 -18.29
C GLN A 7 -28.96 -9.86 -18.37
N ARG A 8 -29.39 -10.70 -19.32
CA ARG A 8 -28.76 -12.01 -19.55
C ARG A 8 -27.43 -11.84 -20.27
N MET A 9 -26.42 -12.54 -19.79
CA MET A 9 -25.09 -12.63 -20.42
C MET A 9 -24.66 -14.08 -20.56
N VAL A 10 -24.03 -14.43 -21.68
CA VAL A 10 -23.51 -15.77 -21.94
C VAL A 10 -22.03 -15.69 -22.27
N GLN A 11 -21.22 -16.50 -21.61
CA GLN A 11 -19.78 -16.61 -21.83
C GLN A 11 -19.40 -18.08 -21.94
N HIS A 12 -18.96 -18.54 -23.14
CA HIS A 12 -18.61 -19.94 -23.41
C HIS A 12 -19.64 -20.96 -22.89
N GLY A 13 -20.93 -20.69 -23.14
CA GLY A 13 -22.04 -21.54 -22.72
C GLY A 13 -22.48 -21.37 -21.25
N LEU A 14 -21.72 -20.65 -20.43
CA LEU A 14 -22.12 -20.31 -19.06
C LEU A 14 -23.03 -19.08 -19.10
N THR A 15 -24.26 -19.24 -18.60
CA THR A 15 -25.24 -18.15 -18.49
C THR A 15 -25.15 -17.50 -17.11
N CYS A 16 -25.14 -16.18 -17.08
CA CYS A 16 -25.29 -15.37 -15.87
C CYS A 16 -26.18 -14.15 -16.14
N TYR A 17 -26.56 -13.45 -15.09
CA TYR A 17 -27.47 -12.32 -15.14
C TYR A 17 -26.87 -11.13 -14.40
N MET A 18 -26.86 -9.95 -15.03
CA MET A 18 -26.35 -8.73 -14.44
C MET A 18 -27.52 -7.88 -13.95
N GLY A 19 -27.40 -7.36 -12.74
CA GLY A 19 -28.38 -6.47 -12.13
C GLY A 19 -27.75 -5.52 -11.14
N LYS A 20 -28.60 -4.70 -10.52
CA LYS A 20 -28.23 -3.83 -9.39
C LYS A 20 -29.27 -3.93 -8.28
N ALA A 21 -28.82 -3.75 -7.05
CA ALA A 21 -29.69 -3.72 -5.89
C ALA A 21 -29.04 -2.93 -4.74
N ASP A 22 -29.85 -2.57 -3.76
CA ASP A 22 -29.35 -2.07 -2.49
C ASP A 22 -28.55 -3.18 -1.78
N PRO A 23 -27.29 -2.95 -1.44
CA PRO A 23 -26.48 -3.96 -0.76
C PRO A 23 -26.99 -4.29 0.66
N ARG A 24 -27.74 -3.40 1.30
CA ARG A 24 -28.40 -3.65 2.61
C ARG A 24 -29.45 -4.77 2.48
N ASP A 25 -30.16 -4.82 1.37
CA ASP A 25 -31.09 -5.89 1.06
C ASP A 25 -30.38 -7.19 0.65
N LEU A 26 -29.33 -7.07 -0.19
CA LEU A 26 -28.56 -8.24 -0.64
C LEU A 26 -27.90 -8.99 0.51
N VAL A 27 -27.35 -8.28 1.51
CA VAL A 27 -26.68 -8.91 2.65
C VAL A 27 -27.65 -9.76 3.50
N ARG A 28 -28.94 -9.40 3.53
CA ARG A 28 -29.98 -10.11 4.29
C ARG A 28 -30.33 -11.49 3.71
N VAL A 29 -30.16 -11.66 2.40
CA VAL A 29 -30.40 -12.94 1.70
C VAL A 29 -29.11 -13.74 1.46
N ALA A 30 -27.95 -13.14 1.74
CA ALA A 30 -26.65 -13.77 1.56
C ALA A 30 -26.35 -14.77 2.69
N LYS A 31 -25.71 -15.91 2.32
CA LYS A 31 -25.26 -16.91 3.28
C LYS A 31 -24.12 -16.34 4.13
N LYS A 32 -24.28 -16.32 5.44
CA LYS A 32 -23.20 -15.97 6.38
C LYS A 32 -22.16 -17.08 6.40
N ILE A 33 -20.90 -16.70 6.22
CA ILE A 33 -19.75 -17.62 6.27
C ILE A 33 -19.29 -17.70 7.72
N GLU A 34 -19.45 -18.85 8.34
CA GLU A 34 -18.92 -19.13 9.67
C GLU A 34 -17.46 -19.62 9.58
N MET A 35 -16.66 -19.27 10.59
CA MET A 35 -15.29 -19.76 10.69
C MET A 35 -15.30 -21.28 10.88
N GLY A 36 -14.80 -22.03 9.89
CA GLY A 36 -14.69 -23.49 9.96
C GLY A 36 -15.35 -24.24 8.79
N ASP A 37 -16.14 -23.57 7.97
CA ASP A 37 -16.79 -24.17 6.80
C ASP A 37 -15.76 -24.31 5.65
N THR A 38 -15.02 -25.41 5.64
CA THR A 38 -13.95 -25.71 4.65
C THR A 38 -14.49 -26.33 3.36
N GLN A 39 -15.76 -26.65 3.28
CA GLN A 39 -16.37 -27.28 2.10
C GLN A 39 -16.72 -26.26 0.99
N ASP A 40 -16.98 -25.03 1.34
CA ASP A 40 -17.25 -23.95 0.38
C ASP A 40 -15.97 -23.21 0.01
N ALA A 41 -15.82 -22.89 -1.27
CA ALA A 41 -14.65 -22.21 -1.86
C ALA A 41 -14.46 -20.74 -1.39
N GLN A 42 -14.85 -20.40 -0.17
CA GLN A 42 -14.84 -19.04 0.35
C GLN A 42 -13.81 -18.86 1.47
N ARG A 43 -13.17 -17.70 1.49
CA ARG A 43 -12.21 -17.34 2.55
C ARG A 43 -12.97 -16.84 3.78
N PRO A 44 -12.47 -17.09 5.02
CA PRO A 44 -13.04 -16.49 6.22
C PRO A 44 -13.12 -14.96 6.13
N LEU A 45 -14.22 -14.39 6.63
CA LEU A 45 -14.45 -12.95 6.61
C LEU A 45 -13.45 -12.22 7.54
N ASN A 46 -12.67 -11.30 6.99
CA ASN A 46 -11.79 -10.44 7.78
C ASN A 46 -12.58 -9.23 8.31
N LYS A 47 -13.01 -9.29 9.58
CA LYS A 47 -13.81 -8.25 10.24
C LYS A 47 -13.14 -6.87 10.22
N LYS A 48 -11.81 -6.78 10.34
CA LYS A 48 -11.10 -5.50 10.25
C LYS A 48 -11.28 -4.88 8.87
N ARG A 49 -11.07 -5.68 7.81
CA ARG A 49 -11.25 -5.22 6.43
C ARG A 49 -12.68 -4.77 6.14
N VAL A 50 -13.67 -5.49 6.68
CA VAL A 50 -15.10 -5.11 6.54
C VAL A 50 -15.36 -3.74 7.18
N LYS A 51 -14.86 -3.50 8.40
CA LYS A 51 -14.98 -2.21 9.09
C LYS A 51 -14.25 -1.07 8.35
N ASP A 52 -13.10 -1.35 7.79
CA ASP A 52 -12.35 -0.35 7.02
C ASP A 52 -13.12 0.03 5.74
N ILE A 53 -13.75 -0.94 5.06
CA ILE A 53 -14.62 -0.69 3.90
C ILE A 53 -15.88 0.08 4.31
N ALA A 54 -16.54 -0.28 5.42
CA ALA A 54 -17.73 0.42 5.91
C ALA A 54 -17.47 1.90 6.18
N LYS A 55 -16.31 2.23 6.80
CA LYS A 55 -15.87 3.61 6.99
C LYS A 55 -15.58 4.34 5.67
N TYR A 56 -14.95 3.65 4.72
CA TYR A 56 -14.67 4.20 3.41
C TYR A 56 -15.95 4.54 2.64
N ILE A 57 -16.94 3.66 2.67
CA ILE A 57 -18.25 3.86 1.99
C ILE A 57 -18.98 5.08 2.55
N ALA A 58 -18.92 5.31 3.86
CA ALA A 58 -19.54 6.45 4.52
C ALA A 58 -18.81 7.79 4.28
N ALA A 59 -17.64 7.78 3.66
CA ALA A 59 -16.95 8.99 3.26
C ALA A 59 -17.53 9.58 1.97
N PRO A 60 -17.48 10.91 1.74
CA PRO A 60 -18.09 11.55 0.56
C PRO A 60 -17.66 10.97 -0.80
N ASN A 61 -16.47 10.36 -0.87
CA ASN A 61 -15.91 9.74 -2.09
C ASN A 61 -15.91 8.21 -2.02
N GLY A 62 -16.70 7.62 -1.15
CA GLY A 62 -16.75 6.18 -0.89
C GLY A 62 -17.56 5.42 -1.95
N ILE A 63 -16.94 5.08 -3.08
CA ILE A 63 -17.58 4.33 -4.16
C ILE A 63 -17.03 2.91 -4.27
N LEU A 64 -17.88 1.97 -4.67
CA LEU A 64 -17.52 0.57 -4.97
C LEU A 64 -17.79 0.27 -6.45
N PRO A 65 -16.84 0.56 -7.37
CA PRO A 65 -17.07 0.49 -8.82
C PRO A 65 -17.13 -0.93 -9.37
N THR A 66 -16.73 -1.94 -8.59
CA THR A 66 -16.69 -3.33 -9.02
C THR A 66 -17.93 -4.09 -8.58
N THR A 67 -18.50 -4.91 -9.48
CA THR A 67 -19.69 -5.72 -9.21
C THR A 67 -19.40 -6.86 -8.21
N LEU A 68 -20.46 -7.32 -7.53
CA LEU A 68 -20.44 -8.57 -6.77
C LEU A 68 -20.60 -9.76 -7.73
N THR A 69 -19.97 -10.88 -7.41
CA THR A 69 -20.23 -12.14 -8.08
C THR A 69 -21.02 -13.05 -7.13
N LEU A 70 -22.24 -13.34 -7.49
CA LEU A 70 -23.23 -14.04 -6.67
C LEU A 70 -23.66 -15.35 -7.34
N ALA A 71 -24.02 -16.34 -6.53
CA ALA A 71 -24.65 -17.57 -7.00
C ALA A 71 -25.86 -17.87 -6.13
N THR A 72 -26.95 -18.33 -6.71
CA THR A 72 -28.05 -18.84 -5.89
C THR A 72 -27.65 -20.16 -5.25
N SER A 73 -28.02 -20.37 -3.98
CA SER A 73 -27.86 -21.68 -3.31
C SER A 73 -28.76 -22.72 -3.98
N ASP A 74 -28.46 -24.01 -3.77
CA ASP A 74 -29.21 -25.10 -4.42
C ASP A 74 -30.70 -25.12 -4.00
N ASN A 75 -30.97 -24.71 -2.78
CA ASN A 75 -32.33 -24.62 -2.18
C ASN A 75 -32.95 -23.21 -2.34
N SER A 76 -32.32 -22.33 -3.12
CA SER A 76 -32.82 -20.97 -3.30
C SER A 76 -34.15 -20.95 -4.00
N LYS A 77 -35.06 -20.11 -3.51
CA LYS A 77 -36.37 -19.81 -4.13
C LYS A 77 -36.27 -18.78 -5.26
N PHE A 78 -35.09 -18.20 -5.49
CA PHE A 78 -34.93 -17.24 -6.59
C PHE A 78 -35.06 -17.94 -7.93
N GLU A 79 -35.99 -17.44 -8.75
CA GLU A 79 -36.22 -17.86 -10.12
C GLU A 79 -36.08 -16.65 -11.03
N VAL A 80 -35.35 -16.81 -12.13
CA VAL A 80 -35.24 -15.79 -13.17
C VAL A 80 -36.38 -15.95 -14.15
N LYS A 81 -37.21 -14.92 -14.28
CA LYS A 81 -38.37 -14.88 -15.17
C LYS A 81 -38.11 -13.92 -16.32
N PRO A 82 -38.53 -14.22 -17.57
CA PRO A 82 -38.43 -13.28 -18.68
C PRO A 82 -39.36 -12.09 -18.46
N CYS A 83 -38.92 -10.90 -18.81
CA CYS A 83 -39.76 -9.72 -18.86
C CYS A 83 -40.48 -9.68 -20.23
N THR A 84 -41.78 -9.69 -20.21
CA THR A 84 -42.57 -9.66 -21.47
C THR A 84 -42.62 -8.29 -22.11
N GLU A 85 -42.35 -7.24 -21.34
CA GLU A 85 -42.44 -5.83 -21.76
C GLU A 85 -41.11 -5.29 -22.35
N LEU A 86 -40.00 -5.95 -22.04
CA LEU A 86 -38.65 -5.52 -22.42
C LEU A 86 -37.86 -6.69 -23.02
N GLU A 87 -37.44 -6.54 -24.27
CA GLU A 87 -36.64 -7.55 -24.97
C GLU A 87 -35.32 -7.80 -24.23
N ASN A 88 -34.89 -9.07 -24.20
CA ASN A 88 -33.65 -9.53 -23.55
C ASN A 88 -33.51 -9.16 -22.04
N THR A 89 -34.63 -8.79 -21.42
CA THR A 89 -34.68 -8.43 -20.02
C THR A 89 -35.35 -9.53 -19.20
N TYR A 90 -34.79 -9.77 -18.03
CA TYR A 90 -35.29 -10.75 -17.07
C TYR A 90 -35.52 -10.05 -15.74
N PHE A 91 -36.16 -10.73 -14.80
CA PHE A 91 -36.27 -10.24 -13.44
C PHE A 91 -36.29 -11.38 -12.43
N ILE A 92 -35.93 -11.05 -11.20
CA ILE A 92 -36.21 -11.87 -10.00
C ILE A 92 -37.16 -11.12 -9.10
N GLU A 93 -38.02 -11.85 -8.41
CA GLU A 93 -38.84 -11.32 -7.32
C GLU A 93 -37.98 -11.29 -6.05
N PHE A 94 -37.79 -10.11 -5.50
CA PHE A 94 -36.90 -9.87 -4.38
C PHE A 94 -37.68 -9.46 -3.13
N PRO A 95 -37.35 -9.98 -1.90
CA PRO A 95 -38.07 -9.69 -0.69
C PRO A 95 -38.03 -8.21 -0.31
N THR A 96 -39.13 -7.75 0.32
CA THR A 96 -39.27 -6.37 0.80
C THR A 96 -39.76 -6.30 2.25
N THR A 97 -40.37 -7.36 2.78
CA THR A 97 -40.83 -7.43 4.17
C THR A 97 -39.98 -8.39 4.99
N GLU A 98 -39.97 -8.22 6.31
CA GLU A 98 -39.22 -9.09 7.23
C GLU A 98 -39.57 -10.58 7.04
N GLU A 99 -40.87 -10.86 6.84
CA GLU A 99 -41.33 -12.22 6.60
C GLU A 99 -40.80 -12.81 5.32
N GLU A 100 -40.80 -12.03 4.26
CA GLU A 100 -40.21 -12.44 2.97
C GLU A 100 -38.70 -12.67 3.10
N PHE A 101 -37.95 -11.77 3.77
CA PHE A 101 -36.50 -11.95 3.98
C PHE A 101 -36.19 -13.25 4.75
N ARG A 102 -37.00 -13.62 5.76
CA ARG A 102 -36.83 -14.90 6.46
C ARG A 102 -36.95 -16.11 5.51
N GLN A 103 -37.84 -16.04 4.52
CA GLN A 103 -38.01 -17.13 3.55
C GLN A 103 -36.87 -17.23 2.55
N TYR A 104 -36.13 -16.16 2.32
CA TYR A 104 -34.95 -16.07 1.41
C TYR A 104 -33.62 -16.05 2.17
N HIS A 105 -33.62 -16.37 3.46
CA HIS A 105 -32.39 -16.43 4.23
C HIS A 105 -31.42 -17.48 3.66
N ASN A 106 -30.13 -17.10 3.50
CA ASN A 106 -29.11 -17.95 2.88
C ASN A 106 -29.41 -18.38 1.43
N ALA A 107 -30.21 -17.61 0.68
CA ALA A 107 -30.59 -17.93 -0.68
C ALA A 107 -29.49 -17.62 -1.72
N ILE A 108 -28.48 -16.83 -1.34
CA ILE A 108 -27.40 -16.39 -2.22
C ILE A 108 -26.04 -16.63 -1.55
N ASP A 109 -25.11 -17.23 -2.32
CA ASP A 109 -23.71 -17.35 -1.97
C ASP A 109 -22.90 -16.23 -2.63
N VAL A 110 -21.97 -15.61 -1.90
CA VAL A 110 -21.11 -14.53 -2.43
C VAL A 110 -19.81 -15.13 -2.94
N MET A 111 -19.66 -15.30 -4.23
CA MET A 111 -18.47 -15.89 -4.86
C MET A 111 -17.27 -14.93 -4.83
N ASP A 112 -17.50 -13.64 -5.12
CA ASP A 112 -16.53 -12.56 -4.95
C ASP A 112 -17.20 -11.29 -4.42
N GLY A 113 -16.43 -10.52 -3.63
CA GLY A 113 -16.90 -9.26 -3.06
C GLY A 113 -17.51 -9.36 -1.67
N GLN A 114 -17.32 -10.47 -0.96
CA GLN A 114 -17.90 -10.70 0.37
C GLN A 114 -17.59 -9.55 1.37
N HIS A 115 -16.34 -9.05 1.45
CA HIS A 115 -16.00 -7.96 2.36
C HIS A 115 -16.72 -6.65 1.99
N ARG A 116 -16.99 -6.43 0.70
CA ARG A 116 -17.77 -5.29 0.20
C ARG A 116 -19.24 -5.42 0.58
N LEU A 117 -19.83 -6.58 0.36
CA LEU A 117 -21.24 -6.81 0.72
C LEU A 117 -21.47 -6.76 2.22
N TYR A 118 -20.64 -7.47 3.01
CA TYR A 118 -20.84 -7.52 4.47
C TYR A 118 -20.48 -6.21 5.18
N SER A 119 -19.87 -5.22 4.51
CA SER A 119 -19.73 -3.87 5.07
C SER A 119 -21.06 -3.10 5.17
N PHE A 120 -22.13 -3.62 4.57
CA PHE A 120 -23.50 -3.12 4.69
C PHE A 120 -24.37 -3.90 5.69
N ALA A 121 -23.81 -4.88 6.38
CA ALA A 121 -24.54 -5.61 7.42
C ALA A 121 -24.86 -4.68 8.60
N ASP A 122 -26.05 -4.84 9.21
CA ASP A 122 -26.57 -3.93 10.25
C ASP A 122 -25.63 -3.71 11.43
N ASP A 123 -24.86 -4.73 11.81
CA ASP A 123 -23.90 -4.68 12.91
C ASP A 123 -22.54 -4.06 12.54
N LEU A 124 -22.30 -3.74 11.28
CA LEU A 124 -21.00 -3.31 10.77
C LEU A 124 -21.05 -2.03 9.92
N ARG A 125 -22.17 -1.71 9.33
CA ARG A 125 -22.33 -0.57 8.43
C ARG A 125 -22.21 0.77 9.19
N VAL A 126 -21.71 1.78 8.48
CA VAL A 126 -21.56 3.17 8.93
C VAL A 126 -22.43 4.11 8.10
N ILE A 127 -22.72 3.72 6.85
CA ILE A 127 -23.61 4.48 5.96
C ILE A 127 -25.03 4.57 6.55
N SER A 128 -25.66 5.75 6.41
CA SER A 128 -27.04 5.99 6.88
C SER A 128 -28.07 5.20 6.07
N ASP A 129 -29.21 4.94 6.68
CA ASP A 129 -30.36 4.31 6.01
C ASP A 129 -30.97 5.21 4.92
N ASP A 130 -30.83 6.54 5.07
CA ASP A 130 -31.37 7.54 4.16
C ASP A 130 -30.49 7.78 2.92
N GLU A 131 -29.29 7.23 2.89
CA GLU A 131 -28.39 7.37 1.75
C GLU A 131 -28.72 6.33 0.67
N ASP A 132 -28.92 6.79 -0.56
CA ASP A 132 -29.05 5.91 -1.73
C ASP A 132 -27.71 5.25 -2.06
N TYR A 133 -27.66 3.94 -2.01
CA TYR A 133 -26.48 3.18 -2.40
C TYR A 133 -26.87 1.91 -3.17
N GLU A 134 -26.42 1.79 -4.40
CA GLU A 134 -26.68 0.63 -5.25
C GLU A 134 -25.37 -0.07 -5.59
N MET A 135 -25.39 -1.40 -5.60
CA MET A 135 -24.27 -2.23 -6.08
C MET A 135 -24.70 -3.05 -7.27
N GLY A 136 -23.84 -3.04 -8.31
CA GLY A 136 -23.96 -3.97 -9.41
C GLY A 136 -23.60 -5.40 -8.96
N PHE A 137 -24.26 -6.40 -9.54
CA PHE A 137 -23.91 -7.79 -9.32
C PHE A 137 -24.05 -8.63 -10.59
N THR A 138 -23.31 -9.74 -10.65
CA THR A 138 -23.47 -10.82 -11.60
C THR A 138 -23.99 -12.04 -10.86
N LEU A 139 -25.14 -12.58 -11.26
CA LEU A 139 -25.82 -13.70 -10.60
C LEU A 139 -25.78 -14.96 -11.47
N TYR A 140 -25.28 -16.04 -10.90
CA TYR A 140 -25.34 -17.39 -11.47
C TYR A 140 -26.45 -18.20 -10.79
N ILE A 141 -27.30 -18.88 -11.60
CA ILE A 141 -28.42 -19.64 -11.06
C ILE A 141 -28.01 -21.09 -10.84
N ARG A 142 -27.99 -21.54 -9.60
CA ARG A 142 -27.66 -22.91 -9.12
C ARG A 142 -26.46 -23.52 -9.88
N PRO A 143 -25.31 -22.81 -9.95
CA PRO A 143 -24.14 -23.36 -10.63
C PRO A 143 -23.62 -24.59 -9.87
N SER A 144 -23.12 -25.59 -10.60
CA SER A 144 -22.50 -26.75 -9.99
C SER A 144 -21.31 -26.38 -9.10
N LEU A 145 -20.94 -27.23 -8.15
CA LEU A 145 -19.77 -27.00 -7.28
C LEU A 145 -18.48 -26.79 -8.10
N GLN A 146 -18.30 -27.52 -9.20
CA GLN A 146 -17.17 -27.32 -10.10
C GLN A 146 -17.19 -25.93 -10.75
N THR A 147 -18.35 -25.47 -11.22
CA THR A 147 -18.54 -24.14 -11.80
C THR A 147 -18.27 -23.05 -10.76
N ARG A 148 -18.74 -23.21 -9.52
CA ARG A 148 -18.46 -22.29 -8.39
C ARG A 148 -16.97 -22.16 -8.15
N ARG A 149 -16.25 -23.28 -8.06
CA ARG A 149 -14.79 -23.29 -7.86
C ARG A 149 -14.07 -22.63 -9.03
N TRP A 150 -14.50 -22.90 -10.27
CA TRP A 150 -13.90 -22.27 -11.45
C TRP A 150 -14.10 -20.76 -11.46
N ILE A 151 -15.32 -20.27 -11.22
CA ILE A 151 -15.63 -18.83 -11.12
C ILE A 151 -14.77 -18.19 -10.05
N PHE A 152 -14.74 -18.76 -8.82
CA PHE A 152 -13.94 -18.25 -7.71
C PHE A 152 -12.45 -18.16 -8.06
N THR A 153 -11.90 -19.21 -8.66
CA THR A 153 -10.49 -19.23 -9.08
C THR A 153 -10.23 -18.15 -10.13
N THR A 154 -11.09 -18.04 -11.14
CA THR A 154 -10.95 -17.03 -12.20
C THR A 154 -10.99 -15.61 -11.65
N CYS A 155 -11.91 -15.31 -10.74
CA CYS A 155 -12.00 -14.00 -10.10
C CYS A 155 -10.75 -13.63 -9.29
N ASN A 156 -10.07 -14.62 -8.67
CA ASN A 156 -8.96 -14.35 -7.77
C ASN A 156 -7.56 -14.51 -8.43
N ASP A 157 -7.40 -15.46 -9.35
CA ASP A 157 -6.10 -15.84 -9.91
C ASP A 157 -5.68 -14.93 -11.08
N LYS A 158 -6.64 -14.40 -11.83
CA LYS A 158 -6.40 -13.53 -13.01
C LYS A 158 -6.32 -12.03 -12.68
N GLN A 159 -6.49 -11.65 -11.42
CA GLN A 159 -6.33 -10.24 -11.01
C GLN A 159 -4.86 -9.90 -10.78
N GLU A 160 -4.23 -9.21 -11.73
CA GLU A 160 -2.95 -8.56 -11.49
C GLU A 160 -3.13 -7.40 -10.50
N LYS A 161 -2.33 -7.43 -9.42
CA LYS A 161 -2.34 -6.35 -8.44
C LYS A 161 -1.68 -5.12 -9.05
N VAL A 162 -2.41 -4.04 -9.16
CA VAL A 162 -1.84 -2.72 -9.48
C VAL A 162 -0.73 -2.40 -8.48
N SER A 163 0.44 -1.96 -8.99
CA SER A 163 1.56 -1.65 -8.11
C SER A 163 1.17 -0.55 -7.11
N GLY A 164 1.58 -0.73 -5.84
CA GLY A 164 1.27 0.27 -4.82
C GLY A 164 1.91 1.65 -5.11
N ASN A 165 2.93 1.70 -5.95
CA ASN A 165 3.56 2.94 -6.40
C ASN A 165 2.65 3.68 -7.39
N LEU A 166 2.09 2.98 -8.38
CA LEU A 166 1.13 3.54 -9.32
C LEU A 166 -0.15 4.02 -8.63
N LEU A 167 -0.65 3.28 -7.64
CA LEU A 167 -1.79 3.71 -6.83
C LEU A 167 -1.48 5.00 -6.03
N MET A 168 -0.26 5.13 -5.50
CA MET A 168 0.14 6.36 -4.81
C MET A 168 0.21 7.55 -5.76
N TRP A 169 0.71 7.35 -6.99
CA TRP A 169 0.72 8.37 -8.02
C TRP A 169 -0.71 8.82 -8.39
N PHE A 170 -1.66 7.90 -8.58
CA PHE A 170 -3.06 8.26 -8.82
C PHE A 170 -3.68 9.02 -7.64
N ARG A 171 -3.41 8.60 -6.41
CA ARG A 171 -3.92 9.30 -5.22
C ARG A 171 -3.39 10.72 -5.12
N GLU A 172 -2.15 10.96 -5.50
CA GLU A 172 -1.57 12.30 -5.57
C GLU A 172 -2.28 13.15 -6.61
N GLN A 173 -2.46 12.63 -7.84
CA GLN A 173 -3.17 13.35 -8.92
C GLN A 173 -4.63 13.69 -8.56
N LEU A 174 -5.26 12.91 -7.70
CA LEU A 174 -6.62 13.10 -7.22
C LEU A 174 -6.71 13.93 -5.93
N GLY A 175 -5.58 14.37 -5.36
CA GLY A 175 -5.55 15.07 -4.07
C GLY A 175 -6.02 14.20 -2.89
N LEU A 176 -5.80 12.88 -2.96
CA LEU A 176 -6.24 11.88 -1.98
C LEU A 176 -5.11 11.37 -1.07
N LEU A 177 -3.96 12.01 -1.08
CA LEU A 177 -2.89 11.71 -0.13
C LEU A 177 -3.19 12.36 1.22
N GLU A 178 -2.80 11.66 2.30
CA GLU A 178 -2.78 12.28 3.63
C GLU A 178 -1.71 13.39 3.68
N PRO A 179 -1.90 14.45 4.49
CA PRO A 179 -0.98 15.61 4.50
C PRO A 179 0.50 15.24 4.65
N ASP A 180 0.83 14.28 5.52
CA ASP A 180 2.21 13.79 5.68
C ASP A 180 2.72 13.03 4.43
N GLU A 181 1.84 12.29 3.75
CA GLU A 181 2.19 11.58 2.52
C GLU A 181 2.41 12.55 1.38
N GLU A 182 1.58 13.59 1.28
CA GLU A 182 1.70 14.66 0.28
C GLU A 182 3.03 15.40 0.43
N ALA A 183 3.37 15.82 1.65
CA ALA A 183 4.64 16.49 1.93
C ALA A 183 5.85 15.63 1.57
N PHE A 184 5.84 14.34 1.89
CA PHE A 184 6.91 13.43 1.51
C PHE A 184 6.91 13.11 0.01
N TYR A 185 5.75 13.03 -0.62
CA TYR A 185 5.67 12.81 -2.07
C TYR A 185 6.30 13.99 -2.83
N ALA A 186 5.97 15.22 -2.45
CA ALA A 186 6.57 16.42 -3.01
C ALA A 186 8.11 16.47 -2.79
N LEU A 187 8.58 16.07 -1.61
CA LEU A 187 10.01 15.96 -1.32
C LEU A 187 10.71 14.93 -2.22
N VAL A 188 10.09 13.76 -2.43
CA VAL A 188 10.61 12.71 -3.31
C VAL A 188 10.62 13.16 -4.76
N GLN A 189 9.61 13.91 -5.22
CA GLN A 189 9.61 14.53 -6.56
C GLN A 189 10.79 15.50 -6.74
N LYS A 190 11.07 16.38 -5.76
CA LYS A 190 12.24 17.27 -5.79
C LYS A 190 13.55 16.48 -5.87
N LEU A 191 13.69 15.42 -5.08
CA LEU A 191 14.86 14.55 -5.10
C LEU A 191 15.03 13.82 -6.44
N ASN A 192 13.92 13.46 -7.11
CA ASN A 192 13.98 12.82 -8.43
C ASN A 192 14.31 13.80 -9.56
N ASN A 193 14.07 15.08 -9.35
CA ASN A 193 14.34 16.14 -10.34
C ASN A 193 15.77 16.69 -10.25
N ASP A 194 16.48 16.43 -9.14
CA ASP A 194 17.83 16.96 -8.89
C ASP A 194 18.83 15.86 -8.46
N ALA A 195 20.11 16.12 -8.72
CA ALA A 195 21.18 15.23 -8.28
C ALA A 195 21.26 15.17 -6.72
N PRO A 196 21.69 14.03 -6.13
CA PRO A 196 22.22 12.86 -6.82
C PRO A 196 21.17 11.82 -7.29
N LEU A 197 19.89 11.94 -6.90
CA LEU A 197 18.85 10.96 -7.22
C LEU A 197 18.09 11.25 -8.53
N LYS A 198 18.52 12.24 -9.33
CA LYS A 198 17.83 12.64 -10.55
C LYS A 198 17.54 11.45 -11.48
N GLY A 199 16.25 11.21 -11.75
CA GLY A 199 15.79 10.12 -12.61
C GLY A 199 16.00 8.72 -12.04
N HIS A 200 16.43 8.58 -10.78
CA HIS A 200 16.64 7.29 -10.11
C HIS A 200 15.38 6.78 -9.39
N ILE A 201 14.40 7.64 -9.19
CA ILE A 201 13.17 7.31 -8.45
C ILE A 201 12.04 6.99 -9.43
N ILE A 202 11.41 5.85 -9.25
CA ILE A 202 10.21 5.43 -9.99
C ILE A 202 9.01 6.08 -9.32
N MET A 203 8.40 7.06 -9.99
CA MET A 203 7.26 7.80 -9.45
C MET A 203 5.91 7.11 -9.70
N SER A 204 5.75 6.44 -10.85
CA SER A 204 4.49 5.78 -11.24
C SER A 204 4.71 4.34 -11.72
N ALA A 205 4.56 4.08 -13.01
CA ALA A 205 4.71 2.77 -13.66
C ALA A 205 5.94 2.67 -14.57
N GLU A 206 6.72 3.73 -14.67
CA GLU A 206 7.93 3.75 -15.49
C GLU A 206 8.95 2.70 -15.05
N LYS A 207 9.74 2.23 -16.01
CA LYS A 207 10.83 1.29 -15.75
C LYS A 207 12.16 2.05 -15.73
N VAL A 208 12.75 2.14 -14.55
CA VAL A 208 14.07 2.72 -14.35
C VAL A 208 15.03 1.62 -13.90
N LYS A 209 16.15 1.46 -14.63
CA LYS A 209 17.17 0.46 -14.29
C LYS A 209 17.76 0.78 -12.90
N ASN A 210 17.68 -0.17 -11.98
CA ASN A 210 18.03 -0.01 -10.56
C ASN A 210 17.21 1.07 -9.82
N GLY A 211 16.14 1.59 -10.42
CA GLY A 211 15.30 2.61 -9.82
C GLY A 211 14.63 2.16 -8.51
N VAL A 212 14.44 3.09 -7.62
CA VAL A 212 13.79 2.89 -6.32
C VAL A 212 12.38 3.50 -6.33
N LYS A 213 11.38 2.75 -5.88
CA LYS A 213 9.99 3.20 -5.90
C LYS A 213 9.74 4.33 -4.90
N ALA A 214 9.08 5.40 -5.33
CA ALA A 214 8.74 6.55 -4.49
C ALA A 214 8.02 6.13 -3.20
N LYS A 215 7.06 5.21 -3.29
CA LYS A 215 6.34 4.66 -2.14
C LYS A 215 7.28 4.05 -1.09
N GLU A 216 8.36 3.40 -1.50
CA GLU A 216 9.33 2.79 -0.60
C GLU A 216 10.18 3.84 0.11
N ILE A 217 10.57 4.91 -0.59
CA ILE A 217 11.31 6.05 -0.01
C ILE A 217 10.45 6.78 1.02
N ILE A 218 9.17 7.05 0.70
CA ILE A 218 8.22 7.67 1.62
C ILE A 218 8.04 6.81 2.89
N ALA A 219 7.94 5.49 2.73
CA ALA A 219 7.87 4.57 3.87
C ALA A 219 9.16 4.61 4.72
N ILE A 220 10.33 4.81 4.10
CA ILE A 220 11.59 5.00 4.83
C ILE A 220 11.59 6.33 5.57
N PHE A 221 11.17 7.43 4.96
CA PHE A 221 11.08 8.74 5.61
C PHE A 221 10.20 8.71 6.87
N LYS A 222 9.02 8.06 6.78
CA LYS A 222 8.14 7.87 7.95
C LYS A 222 8.84 7.07 9.06
N GLN A 223 9.52 5.97 8.72
CA GLN A 223 10.19 5.09 9.69
C GLN A 223 11.45 5.70 10.30
N ALA A 224 12.23 6.42 9.50
CA ALA A 224 13.41 7.15 9.94
C ALA A 224 13.06 8.45 10.67
N LYS A 225 11.77 8.80 10.76
CA LYS A 225 11.30 10.01 11.46
C LYS A 225 11.90 11.31 10.91
N ILE A 226 11.99 11.39 9.57
CA ILE A 226 12.55 12.59 8.90
C ILE A 226 11.74 13.85 9.23
N ASN A 227 10.42 13.72 9.51
CA ASN A 227 9.61 14.86 9.94
C ASN A 227 9.96 15.38 11.33
N ASP A 228 10.55 14.55 12.19
CA ASP A 228 10.91 14.91 13.56
C ASP A 228 12.26 15.64 13.64
N MET A 229 12.96 15.82 12.52
CA MET A 229 14.23 16.56 12.48
C MET A 229 13.98 18.04 12.77
N LEU A 230 14.70 18.58 13.77
CA LEU A 230 14.51 19.93 14.30
C LEU A 230 15.72 20.84 14.00
N VAL A 231 15.45 22.15 13.93
CA VAL A 231 16.46 23.21 13.94
C VAL A 231 15.94 24.35 14.80
N GLY A 232 16.71 24.77 15.82
CA GLY A 232 16.28 25.85 16.71
C GLY A 232 14.93 25.61 17.40
N GLY A 233 14.57 24.35 17.68
CA GLY A 233 13.31 23.97 18.33
C GLY A 233 12.09 23.89 17.40
N ARG A 234 12.22 24.18 16.09
CA ARG A 234 11.17 23.98 15.08
C ARG A 234 11.48 22.82 14.13
N THR A 235 10.47 22.28 13.50
CA THR A 235 10.62 21.30 12.41
C THR A 235 11.23 21.95 11.17
N LEU A 236 12.01 21.17 10.42
CA LEU A 236 12.56 21.60 9.14
C LEU A 236 11.46 21.80 8.09
N SER A 237 11.58 22.84 7.30
CA SER A 237 10.76 23.02 6.08
C SER A 237 11.06 21.97 5.03
N SER A 238 10.20 21.85 4.00
CA SER A 238 10.42 20.93 2.88
C SER A 238 11.71 21.22 2.13
N ASP A 239 12.05 22.52 1.93
CA ASP A 239 13.26 22.92 1.23
C ASP A 239 14.53 22.67 2.07
N GLU A 240 14.45 22.87 3.37
CA GLU A 240 15.54 22.53 4.29
C GLU A 240 15.78 21.01 4.32
N LYS A 241 14.73 20.20 4.38
CA LYS A 241 14.82 18.72 4.29
C LYS A 241 15.46 18.30 2.97
N PHE A 242 15.04 18.91 1.87
CA PHE A 242 15.59 18.62 0.54
C PHE A 242 17.09 18.93 0.50
N ASP A 243 17.54 20.12 0.93
CA ASP A 243 18.94 20.50 0.93
C ASP A 243 19.81 19.59 1.80
N ILE A 244 19.33 19.25 3.00
CA ILE A 244 19.99 18.35 3.94
C ILE A 244 20.14 16.95 3.34
N ILE A 245 19.06 16.36 2.82
CA ILE A 245 19.09 15.02 2.25
C ILE A 245 20.01 14.98 1.05
N ARG A 246 19.95 15.99 0.18
CA ARG A 246 20.79 16.09 -1.01
C ARG A 246 22.27 16.13 -0.66
N LYS A 247 22.70 17.04 0.23
CA LYS A 247 24.08 17.17 0.70
C LYS A 247 24.58 15.88 1.36
N TYR A 248 23.74 15.27 2.17
CA TYR A 248 24.04 14.00 2.82
C TYR A 248 24.25 12.84 1.83
N LEU A 249 23.43 12.73 0.81
CA LEU A 249 23.58 11.70 -0.21
C LEU A 249 24.83 11.95 -1.09
N PHE A 250 25.16 13.20 -1.39
CA PHE A 250 26.44 13.55 -2.04
C PHE A 250 27.65 13.16 -1.17
N ALA A 251 27.57 13.38 0.14
CA ALA A 251 28.64 12.94 1.03
C ALA A 251 28.84 11.41 0.96
N TRP A 252 27.76 10.62 0.87
CA TRP A 252 27.85 9.17 0.67
C TRP A 252 28.51 8.80 -0.67
N GLU A 253 28.10 9.43 -1.78
CA GLU A 253 28.72 9.19 -3.09
C GLU A 253 30.24 9.45 -3.04
N LYS A 254 30.63 10.57 -2.44
CA LYS A 254 32.06 10.98 -2.37
C LYS A 254 32.89 10.10 -1.43
N VAL A 255 32.32 9.67 -0.29
CA VAL A 255 33.07 8.86 0.69
C VAL A 255 33.26 7.43 0.24
N VAL A 256 32.23 6.84 -0.38
CA VAL A 256 32.24 5.43 -0.80
C VAL A 256 32.71 5.25 -2.25
N GLY A 257 32.65 6.32 -3.06
CA GLY A 257 33.11 6.26 -4.45
C GLY A 257 32.10 5.63 -5.42
N PHE A 258 30.80 5.78 -5.17
CA PHE A 258 29.73 5.36 -6.09
C PHE A 258 28.95 6.56 -6.62
N SER A 259 28.10 6.34 -7.62
CA SER A 259 27.09 7.33 -8.02
C SER A 259 25.74 6.64 -8.23
N PHE A 260 24.66 7.30 -7.78
CA PHE A 260 23.29 6.85 -8.06
C PHE A 260 22.97 6.84 -9.55
N GLN A 261 23.71 7.59 -10.35
CA GLN A 261 23.57 7.66 -11.81
C GLN A 261 24.24 6.49 -12.54
N THR A 262 25.14 5.75 -11.89
CA THR A 262 25.80 4.60 -12.49
C THR A 262 24.97 3.34 -12.42
N SER A 263 25.00 2.56 -13.49
CA SER A 263 24.23 1.29 -13.56
C SER A 263 25.06 0.06 -13.20
N GLY A 264 26.25 0.23 -12.63
CA GLY A 264 27.25 -0.82 -12.44
C GLY A 264 26.97 -1.75 -11.25
N LYS A 265 27.50 -2.98 -11.34
CA LYS A 265 27.55 -3.90 -10.20
C LYS A 265 28.44 -3.38 -9.06
N GLU A 266 29.31 -2.44 -9.35
CA GLU A 266 30.31 -1.84 -8.46
C GLU A 266 29.67 -1.07 -7.29
N ALA A 267 28.52 -0.42 -7.51
CA ALA A 267 27.81 0.28 -6.44
C ALA A 267 27.07 -0.65 -5.43
N GLY A 268 26.96 -1.94 -5.74
CA GLY A 268 26.37 -2.95 -4.83
C GLY A 268 24.98 -2.61 -4.32
N ALA A 269 24.83 -2.61 -3.00
CA ALA A 269 23.58 -2.26 -2.32
C ALA A 269 23.34 -0.75 -2.27
N ALA A 270 24.36 0.10 -2.45
CA ALA A 270 24.26 1.57 -2.27
C ALA A 270 23.14 2.21 -3.09
N ILE A 271 23.04 1.84 -4.38
CA ILE A 271 22.06 2.39 -5.33
C ILE A 271 20.67 1.71 -5.26
N LYS A 272 20.47 0.75 -4.36
CA LYS A 272 19.22 0.02 -4.18
C LYS A 272 18.47 0.52 -2.95
N ILE A 273 17.20 0.11 -2.83
CA ILE A 273 16.36 0.46 -1.67
C ILE A 273 17.00 0.11 -0.32
N ALA A 274 17.78 -0.96 -0.25
CA ALA A 274 18.45 -1.37 0.99
C ALA A 274 19.52 -0.37 1.41
N GLY A 275 20.36 0.08 0.50
CA GLY A 275 21.36 1.11 0.74
C GLY A 275 20.75 2.45 1.09
N LEU A 276 19.75 2.91 0.32
CA LEU A 276 19.02 4.13 0.65
C LEU A 276 18.35 4.04 2.04
N ARG A 277 17.76 2.90 2.38
CA ARG A 277 17.20 2.67 3.71
C ARG A 277 18.25 2.83 4.79
N TYR A 278 19.40 2.19 4.63
CA TYR A 278 20.51 2.30 5.57
C TYR A 278 20.94 3.76 5.75
N MET A 279 21.24 4.45 4.65
CA MET A 279 21.67 5.84 4.67
C MET A 279 20.65 6.74 5.36
N LEU A 280 19.38 6.67 4.96
CA LEU A 280 18.33 7.54 5.48
C LEU A 280 17.98 7.27 6.96
N PHE A 281 18.20 6.05 7.45
CA PHE A 281 18.05 5.75 8.89
C PHE A 281 19.16 6.39 9.75
N LEU A 282 20.34 6.64 9.19
CA LEU A 282 21.44 7.32 9.89
C LEU A 282 21.27 8.85 9.91
N LEU A 283 20.57 9.41 8.93
CA LEU A 283 20.49 10.85 8.74
C LEU A 283 20.02 11.63 9.96
N PRO A 284 18.95 11.24 10.70
CA PRO A 284 18.53 12.00 11.89
C PRO A 284 19.63 12.11 12.95
N SER A 285 20.37 11.03 13.21
CA SER A 285 21.45 11.04 14.20
C SER A 285 22.66 11.88 13.76
N ILE A 286 22.96 11.90 12.46
CA ILE A 286 24.00 12.77 11.91
C ILE A 286 23.55 14.23 11.98
N TRP A 287 22.26 14.50 11.70
CA TRP A 287 21.69 15.84 11.81
C TRP A 287 21.73 16.37 13.25
N GLU A 288 21.27 15.60 14.23
CA GLU A 288 21.32 15.95 15.64
C GLU A 288 22.75 16.30 16.09
N ARG A 289 23.73 15.51 15.63
CA ARG A 289 25.13 15.77 15.89
C ARG A 289 25.60 17.06 15.22
N ALA A 290 25.23 17.35 13.98
CA ALA A 290 25.59 18.58 13.30
C ALA A 290 25.04 19.82 14.03
N ILE A 291 23.78 19.75 14.50
CA ILE A 291 23.15 20.81 15.30
C ILE A 291 23.90 21.00 16.62
N SER A 292 24.19 19.92 17.34
CA SER A 292 24.94 19.97 18.60
C SER A 292 26.35 20.56 18.45
N SER A 293 26.98 20.30 17.28
CA SER A 293 28.29 20.85 16.93
C SER A 293 28.21 22.23 16.25
N ARG A 294 27.04 22.84 16.18
CA ARG A 294 26.77 24.17 15.58
C ARG A 294 27.26 24.28 14.12
N ILE A 295 27.16 23.21 13.36
CA ILE A 295 27.56 23.17 11.94
C ILE A 295 26.62 24.05 11.11
N LYS A 296 27.17 24.91 10.28
CA LYS A 296 26.39 25.74 9.34
C LYS A 296 25.93 24.89 8.15
N SER A 297 24.80 25.23 7.54
CA SER A 297 24.25 24.49 6.39
C SER A 297 25.25 24.35 5.22
N LYS A 298 26.07 25.39 4.97
CA LYS A 298 27.08 25.32 3.90
C LYS A 298 28.17 24.27 4.16
N ASP A 299 28.49 23.98 5.43
CA ASP A 299 29.56 23.08 5.86
C ASP A 299 29.01 21.67 6.19
N PHE A 300 27.71 21.44 6.01
CA PHE A 300 27.03 20.19 6.39
C PHE A 300 27.49 18.98 5.60
N GLU A 301 27.76 19.15 4.29
CA GLU A 301 28.25 18.07 3.44
C GLU A 301 29.64 17.59 3.90
N ASP A 302 30.55 18.49 4.16
CA ASP A 302 31.91 18.17 4.64
C ASP A 302 31.86 17.51 6.04
N PHE A 303 31.00 18.01 6.92
CA PHE A 303 30.75 17.37 8.22
C PHE A 303 30.22 15.93 8.06
N CYS A 304 29.29 15.70 7.13
CA CYS A 304 28.80 14.36 6.82
C CYS A 304 29.94 13.47 6.31
N MET A 305 30.75 13.97 5.38
CA MET A 305 31.87 13.21 4.84
C MET A 305 32.86 12.78 5.94
N ASP A 306 33.23 13.67 6.83
CA ASP A 306 34.12 13.34 7.95
C ASP A 306 33.51 12.32 8.90
N THR A 307 32.24 12.52 9.28
CA THR A 307 31.49 11.60 10.14
C THR A 307 31.40 10.21 9.53
N LEU A 308 31.08 10.11 8.23
CA LEU A 308 30.94 8.84 7.52
C LEU A 308 32.31 8.14 7.37
N LYS A 309 33.38 8.87 7.07
CA LYS A 309 34.73 8.31 7.00
C LYS A 309 35.14 7.63 8.30
N ARG A 310 34.92 8.31 9.44
CA ARG A 310 35.24 7.78 10.78
C ARG A 310 34.37 6.58 11.13
N MET A 311 33.08 6.66 10.86
CA MET A 311 32.14 5.55 11.09
C MET A 311 32.56 4.31 10.27
N ILE A 312 32.81 4.45 8.97
CA ILE A 312 33.19 3.32 8.09
C ILE A 312 34.52 2.73 8.56
N SER A 313 35.50 3.55 8.90
CA SER A 313 36.80 3.09 9.42
C SER A 313 36.66 2.23 10.68
N SER A 314 35.68 2.49 11.55
CA SER A 314 35.42 1.69 12.75
C SER A 314 34.94 0.27 12.48
N PHE A 315 34.50 -0.04 11.25
CA PHE A 315 34.14 -1.39 10.82
C PHE A 315 35.33 -2.19 10.24
N GLY A 316 36.50 -1.57 10.08
CA GLY A 316 37.69 -2.24 9.52
C GLY A 316 37.55 -2.61 8.04
N VAL A 317 36.69 -1.92 7.29
CA VAL A 317 36.42 -2.17 5.87
C VAL A 317 36.88 -0.98 5.03
N ALA A 318 37.40 -1.23 3.84
CA ALA A 318 37.70 -0.19 2.86
C ALA A 318 36.41 0.57 2.49
N ARG A 319 36.49 1.89 2.31
CA ARG A 319 35.31 2.72 2.08
C ARG A 319 34.57 2.32 0.81
N GLU A 320 35.31 2.04 -0.23
CA GLU A 320 34.83 1.63 -1.55
C GLU A 320 34.09 0.28 -1.50
N GLU A 321 34.42 -0.55 -0.53
CA GLU A 321 33.83 -1.89 -0.35
C GLU A 321 32.69 -1.92 0.66
N PHE A 322 32.34 -0.79 1.30
CA PHE A 322 31.36 -0.76 2.40
C PHE A 322 30.01 -1.42 2.06
N PHE A 323 29.48 -1.20 0.85
CA PHE A 323 28.24 -1.80 0.38
C PHE A 323 28.40 -3.08 -0.42
N THR A 324 29.63 -3.51 -0.71
CA THR A 324 29.94 -4.62 -1.62
C THR A 324 30.68 -5.77 -0.96
N CYS A 325 31.38 -5.55 0.16
CA CYS A 325 32.11 -6.61 0.86
C CYS A 325 31.19 -7.73 1.35
N GLU A 326 31.70 -8.95 1.35
CA GLU A 326 30.91 -10.17 1.68
C GLU A 326 30.30 -10.08 3.08
N ASN A 327 31.06 -9.58 4.06
CA ASN A 327 30.62 -9.45 5.44
C ASN A 327 29.42 -8.50 5.60
N HIS A 328 29.24 -7.51 4.72
CA HIS A 328 28.14 -6.57 4.78
C HIS A 328 26.95 -6.95 3.90
N LYS A 329 27.13 -7.80 2.88
CA LYS A 329 26.05 -8.23 1.99
C LYS A 329 24.84 -8.79 2.74
N MET A 330 25.05 -9.51 3.83
CA MET A 330 23.98 -10.07 4.64
C MET A 330 23.08 -8.98 5.25
N PHE A 331 23.63 -7.81 5.59
CA PHE A 331 22.86 -6.72 6.21
C PHE A 331 21.93 -6.01 5.21
N PHE A 332 22.17 -6.15 3.91
CA PHE A 332 21.37 -5.53 2.86
C PHE A 332 20.38 -6.49 2.16
N ARG A 333 20.27 -7.74 2.64
CA ARG A 333 19.31 -8.72 2.08
C ARG A 333 17.90 -8.51 2.58
N GLU A 334 17.76 -8.19 3.87
CA GLU A 334 16.46 -8.05 4.52
C GLU A 334 16.29 -6.68 5.20
N ARG A 335 15.03 -6.23 5.28
CA ARG A 335 14.69 -4.93 5.86
C ARG A 335 15.11 -4.83 7.34
N SER A 336 14.83 -5.85 8.14
CA SER A 336 15.17 -5.91 9.56
C SER A 336 16.68 -5.89 9.78
N ALA A 337 17.42 -6.66 8.99
CA ALA A 337 18.88 -6.69 9.06
C ALA A 337 19.48 -5.31 8.73
N THR A 338 18.98 -4.63 7.68
CA THR A 338 19.42 -3.28 7.32
C THR A 338 19.15 -2.27 8.43
N GLN A 339 17.99 -2.34 9.08
CA GLN A 339 17.65 -1.44 10.20
C GLN A 339 18.53 -1.68 11.44
N ASN A 340 18.80 -2.95 11.76
CA ASN A 340 19.68 -3.30 12.88
C ASN A 340 21.12 -2.86 12.62
N PHE A 341 21.60 -3.01 11.40
CA PHE A 341 22.93 -2.52 11.01
C PHE A 341 23.02 -1.00 11.11
N ALA A 342 21.97 -0.28 10.70
CA ALA A 342 21.91 1.17 10.89
C ALA A 342 21.97 1.57 12.39
N LYS A 343 21.27 0.87 13.28
CA LYS A 343 21.36 1.11 14.73
C LYS A 343 22.76 0.88 15.29
N THR A 344 23.44 -0.18 14.84
CA THR A 344 24.85 -0.41 15.22
C THR A 344 25.74 0.75 14.76
N SER A 345 25.55 1.21 13.54
CA SER A 345 26.32 2.33 12.97
C SER A 345 26.06 3.65 13.71
N ILE A 346 24.84 3.91 14.16
CA ILE A 346 24.52 5.05 15.03
C ILE A 346 25.34 4.98 16.34
N GLY A 347 25.46 3.80 16.94
CA GLY A 347 26.31 3.59 18.11
C GLY A 347 27.80 3.96 17.85
N HIS A 348 28.31 3.61 16.68
CA HIS A 348 29.67 4.02 16.29
C HIS A 348 29.78 5.54 16.08
N ILE A 349 28.80 6.18 15.43
CA ILE A 349 28.77 7.64 15.27
C ILE A 349 28.79 8.35 16.64
N GLN A 350 28.06 7.83 17.61
CA GLN A 350 27.99 8.40 18.96
C GLN A 350 29.32 8.21 19.75
N ARG A 351 29.95 7.03 19.67
CA ARG A 351 31.24 6.76 20.35
C ARG A 351 32.38 7.63 19.83
N VAL A 352 32.53 7.74 18.52
CA VAL A 352 33.54 8.60 17.88
C VAL A 352 33.37 10.07 18.29
N ALA A 353 32.17 10.48 18.72
CA ALA A 353 31.95 11.82 19.30
C ALA A 353 32.55 12.00 20.69
N THR A 354 32.50 10.96 21.52
CA THR A 354 32.98 11.02 22.91
C THR A 354 34.49 10.83 23.01
N GLU A 355 35.12 10.08 22.11
CA GLU A 355 36.57 9.85 22.11
C GLU A 355 37.39 11.13 21.84
N ASN A 356 36.80 12.12 21.15
CA ASN A 356 37.44 13.43 20.90
C ASN A 356 37.12 14.52 21.93
N PHE A 357 36.30 14.18 22.94
CA PHE A 357 35.98 15.11 24.02
C PHE A 357 36.83 14.78 25.26
N ASN A 358 37.98 15.43 25.39
CA ASN A 358 38.74 15.44 26.64
C ASN A 358 38.34 16.68 27.44
N PRO A 359 37.49 16.57 28.49
CA PRO A 359 37.07 17.73 29.26
C PRO A 359 38.18 18.30 30.14
N PHE A 360 39.38 17.67 30.14
CA PHE A 360 40.53 18.04 31.00
C PHE A 360 41.81 18.28 30.18
N GLY A 361 41.72 18.32 28.85
CA GLY A 361 42.86 18.53 27.94
C GLY A 361 42.85 19.88 27.25
#